data_251c85cd3163eb4827587d15c21d557c
#
_entry.id   251c85cd3163eb4827587d15c21d557c
#
_cell.length_a   1.000
_cell.length_b   1.000
_cell.length_c   1.000
_cell.angle_alpha   90.00
_cell.angle_beta   90.00
_cell.angle_gamma   90.00
#
_symmetry.space_group_name_H-M   'P 1'
#
loop_
_entity.id
_entity.type
_entity.pdbx_description
1 polymer ?
#
loop_
_entity_poly.entity_id
_entity_poly.type
_entity_poly.pdbx_seq_one_letter_code
_entity_poly.pdbx_strand_id
1 'polypeptide(L)'
;KVIYHLESADVDLVRSAIPTHFAARLARRHVKAVLTGEGADELFAGYTYHHAYVDRPRELAEELTRSLNAMHNINLQRVDRITMGESLEARTPFLDRDLIDFAQSIPATLKLCRTDPSDREATGATTEKWILRKACADLLPHDLIWRKKAQFDEGSGTIDMLAQALAGLAGTNGPVDRAQESEIYRGILSAQYRNPERIFAHAGTWEAGRVEAA
;
A
#
# COMPACT_ATOMS: atom_id res chain seq x y z
N LYS A 1 2.29 -11.72 -16.15
CA LYS A 1 3.09 -10.51 -16.39
C LYS A 1 3.32 -9.74 -15.08
N VAL A 2 2.27 -9.39 -14.31
CA VAL A 2 2.41 -8.64 -13.04
C VAL A 2 3.36 -9.35 -12.08
N ILE A 3 3.10 -10.61 -11.74
CA ILE A 3 3.94 -11.41 -10.83
C ILE A 3 5.40 -11.50 -11.33
N TYR A 4 5.60 -11.59 -12.66
CA TYR A 4 6.94 -11.59 -13.25
C TYR A 4 7.70 -10.29 -12.95
N HIS A 5 7.11 -9.14 -13.22
CA HIS A 5 7.78 -7.87 -12.94
C HIS A 5 7.92 -7.59 -11.44
N LEU A 6 6.90 -7.97 -10.65
CA LEU A 6 6.89 -7.75 -9.21
C LEU A 6 7.98 -8.56 -8.48
N GLU A 7 8.32 -9.75 -9.00
CA GLU A 7 9.21 -10.72 -8.33
C GLU A 7 8.79 -11.00 -6.88
N SER A 8 7.48 -11.12 -6.67
CA SER A 8 6.88 -11.47 -5.39
C SER A 8 5.59 -12.24 -5.61
N ALA A 9 5.27 -13.14 -4.68
CA ALA A 9 4.00 -13.84 -4.58
C ALA A 9 3.23 -13.46 -3.30
N ASP A 10 3.64 -12.37 -2.64
CA ASP A 10 2.88 -11.82 -1.51
C ASP A 10 1.51 -11.36 -1.98
N VAL A 11 0.46 -11.78 -1.28
CA VAL A 11 -0.93 -11.58 -1.69
C VAL A 11 -1.29 -10.09 -1.77
N ASP A 12 -0.90 -9.30 -0.77
CA ASP A 12 -1.23 -7.88 -0.72
C ASP A 12 -0.47 -7.09 -1.79
N LEU A 13 0.79 -7.45 -2.01
CA LEU A 13 1.59 -6.83 -3.08
C LEU A 13 1.04 -7.15 -4.46
N VAL A 14 0.65 -8.39 -4.73
CA VAL A 14 0.07 -8.78 -6.03
C VAL A 14 -1.27 -8.09 -6.24
N ARG A 15 -2.15 -8.09 -5.24
CA ARG A 15 -3.46 -7.42 -5.31
C ARG A 15 -3.33 -5.94 -5.67
N SER A 16 -2.41 -5.22 -5.03
CA SER A 16 -2.17 -3.80 -5.31
C SER A 16 -1.34 -3.56 -6.59
N ALA A 17 -0.51 -4.51 -7.01
CA ALA A 17 0.27 -4.43 -8.25
C ALA A 17 -0.61 -4.51 -9.51
N ILE A 18 -1.71 -5.25 -9.46
CA ILE A 18 -2.63 -5.41 -10.60
C ILE A 18 -3.23 -4.06 -11.04
N PRO A 19 -3.93 -3.30 -10.19
CA PRO A 19 -4.44 -1.98 -10.56
C PRO A 19 -3.31 -1.00 -10.90
N THR A 20 -2.15 -1.08 -10.22
CA THR A 20 -0.96 -0.28 -10.56
C THR A 20 -0.52 -0.54 -12.00
N HIS A 21 -0.50 -1.80 -12.44
CA HIS A 21 -0.14 -2.15 -13.81
C HIS A 21 -1.07 -1.51 -14.85
N PHE A 22 -2.38 -1.58 -14.63
CA PHE A 22 -3.34 -0.98 -15.57
C PHE A 22 -3.24 0.54 -15.59
N ALA A 23 -3.07 1.19 -14.43
CA ALA A 23 -2.87 2.62 -14.32
C ALA A 23 -1.57 3.05 -15.04
N ALA A 24 -0.47 2.35 -14.81
CA ALA A 24 0.81 2.62 -15.45
C ALA A 24 0.73 2.45 -16.98
N ARG A 25 0.09 1.37 -17.44
CA ARG A 25 -0.11 1.10 -18.86
C ARG A 25 -0.96 2.18 -19.55
N LEU A 26 -1.90 2.78 -18.85
CA LEU A 26 -2.67 3.90 -19.36
C LEU A 26 -1.82 5.18 -19.38
N ALA A 27 -1.21 5.52 -18.24
CA ALA A 27 -0.44 6.76 -18.04
C ALA A 27 0.74 6.89 -19.02
N ARG A 28 1.47 5.79 -19.28
CA ARG A 28 2.61 5.78 -20.22
C ARG A 28 2.28 6.25 -21.64
N ARG A 29 1.00 6.22 -22.02
CA ARG A 29 0.55 6.71 -23.33
C ARG A 29 0.61 8.23 -23.44
N HIS A 30 0.64 8.91 -22.29
CA HIS A 30 0.52 10.36 -22.19
C HIS A 30 1.74 11.01 -21.56
N VAL A 31 2.41 10.32 -20.62
CA VAL A 31 3.53 10.87 -19.87
C VAL A 31 4.68 9.87 -19.74
N LYS A 32 5.87 10.36 -19.39
CA LYS A 32 7.08 9.56 -19.13
C LYS A 32 7.31 9.32 -17.64
N ALA A 33 6.79 10.20 -16.80
CA ALA A 33 6.88 10.11 -15.35
C ALA A 33 5.56 10.51 -14.70
N VAL A 34 5.30 9.95 -13.51
CA VAL A 34 4.15 10.28 -12.66
C VAL A 34 4.61 10.53 -11.24
N LEU A 35 3.89 11.38 -10.51
CA LEU A 35 4.05 11.51 -9.07
C LEU A 35 3.14 10.47 -8.38
N THR A 36 3.67 9.81 -7.34
CA THR A 36 2.92 8.83 -6.55
C THR A 36 2.85 9.25 -5.09
N GLY A 37 1.84 8.75 -4.38
CA GLY A 37 1.66 9.01 -2.95
C GLY A 37 2.39 8.03 -2.03
N GLU A 38 3.32 7.22 -2.56
CA GLU A 38 4.08 6.26 -1.75
C GLU A 38 4.88 6.97 -0.65
N GLY A 39 4.88 6.41 0.54
CA GLY A 39 5.51 7.00 1.72
C GLY A 39 4.54 7.76 2.63
N ALA A 40 3.42 8.25 2.09
CA ALA A 40 2.48 9.04 2.89
C ALA A 40 1.78 8.22 4.00
N ASP A 41 1.55 6.94 3.79
CA ASP A 41 0.95 6.05 4.78
C ASP A 41 1.94 5.72 5.90
N GLU A 42 3.18 5.48 5.58
CA GLU A 42 4.27 5.19 6.49
C GLU A 42 4.68 6.40 7.33
N LEU A 43 4.72 7.58 6.73
CA LEU A 43 5.12 8.80 7.42
C LEU A 43 4.02 9.38 8.31
N PHE A 44 2.75 9.24 7.92
CA PHE A 44 1.62 9.92 8.55
C PHE A 44 0.54 8.97 9.09
N ALA A 45 0.87 7.71 9.33
CA ALA A 45 -0.03 6.70 9.91
C ALA A 45 -1.31 6.46 9.08
N GLY A 46 -1.16 6.24 7.77
CA GLY A 46 -2.30 6.20 6.86
C GLY A 46 -2.97 4.84 6.70
N TYR A 47 -2.43 3.75 7.25
CA TYR A 47 -3.03 2.42 7.14
C TYR A 47 -4.13 2.19 8.17
N THR A 48 -5.17 1.47 7.78
CA THR A 48 -6.31 1.18 8.66
C THR A 48 -5.89 0.40 9.92
N TYR A 49 -4.90 -0.50 9.80
CA TYR A 49 -4.41 -1.25 10.97
C TYR A 49 -3.70 -0.34 12.00
N HIS A 50 -3.25 0.86 11.62
CA HIS A 50 -2.70 1.83 12.57
C HIS A 50 -3.74 2.28 13.61
N HIS A 51 -5.05 2.17 13.32
CA HIS A 51 -6.10 2.54 14.27
C HIS A 51 -5.97 1.80 15.61
N ALA A 52 -5.41 0.59 15.61
CA ALA A 52 -5.13 -0.17 16.83
C ALA A 52 -4.13 0.53 17.78
N TYR A 53 -3.34 1.48 17.29
CA TYR A 53 -2.32 2.21 18.05
C TYR A 53 -2.77 3.61 18.51
N VAL A 54 -4.01 4.01 18.32
CA VAL A 54 -4.45 5.40 18.57
C VAL A 54 -4.17 5.88 20.01
N ASP A 55 -4.24 4.97 20.97
CA ASP A 55 -3.92 5.26 22.40
C ASP A 55 -2.49 4.85 22.77
N ARG A 56 -1.68 4.41 21.82
CA ARG A 56 -0.33 3.88 21.99
C ARG A 56 0.66 4.58 21.06
N PRO A 57 0.88 5.90 21.25
CA PRO A 57 1.68 6.71 20.32
C PRO A 57 3.14 6.27 20.21
N ARG A 58 3.68 5.64 21.24
CA ARG A 58 5.05 5.11 21.21
C ARG A 58 5.16 3.92 20.28
N GLU A 59 4.26 2.95 20.41
CA GLU A 59 4.19 1.78 19.54
C GLU A 59 3.86 2.18 18.08
N LEU A 60 3.00 3.19 17.91
CA LEU A 60 2.75 3.76 16.59
C LEU A 60 4.04 4.31 15.94
N ALA A 61 4.84 5.07 16.69
CA ALA A 61 6.09 5.62 16.19
C ALA A 61 7.09 4.53 15.80
N GLU A 62 7.18 3.46 16.59
CA GLU A 62 8.00 2.28 16.30
C GLU A 62 7.53 1.58 15.02
N GLU A 63 6.21 1.37 14.86
CA GLU A 63 5.62 0.76 13.67
C GLU A 63 5.82 1.61 12.40
N LEU A 64 5.66 2.94 12.50
CA LEU A 64 5.92 3.85 11.38
C LEU A 64 7.38 3.78 10.92
N THR A 65 8.31 3.72 11.87
CA THR A 65 9.74 3.57 11.57
C THR A 65 10.03 2.21 10.92
N ARG A 66 9.46 1.12 11.44
CA ARG A 66 9.59 -0.21 10.88
C ARG A 66 9.06 -0.26 9.43
N SER A 67 7.84 0.24 9.21
CA SER A 67 7.19 0.22 7.90
C SER A 67 7.95 1.04 6.87
N LEU A 68 8.45 2.22 7.25
CA LEU A 68 9.30 3.05 6.39
C LEU A 68 10.58 2.31 5.97
N ASN A 69 11.25 1.67 6.91
CA ASN A 69 12.47 0.89 6.63
C ASN A 69 12.20 -0.34 5.75
N ALA A 70 11.01 -0.93 5.82
CA ALA A 70 10.63 -2.08 5.03
C ALA A 70 10.18 -1.74 3.60
N MET A 71 9.93 -0.47 3.27
CA MET A 71 9.34 -0.06 1.99
C MET A 71 10.13 -0.52 0.77
N HIS A 72 11.45 -0.63 0.89
CA HIS A 72 12.34 -0.94 -0.24
C HIS A 72 12.02 -2.29 -0.93
N ASN A 73 11.55 -3.27 -0.19
CA ASN A 73 11.19 -4.60 -0.70
C ASN A 73 9.68 -4.91 -0.60
N ILE A 74 8.85 -3.90 -0.38
CA ILE A 74 7.39 -3.97 -0.32
C ILE A 74 6.80 -2.94 -1.31
N ASN A 75 6.41 -1.77 -0.82
CA ASN A 75 5.70 -0.76 -1.61
C ASN A 75 6.55 -0.15 -2.73
N LEU A 76 7.83 0.15 -2.46
CA LEU A 76 8.73 0.71 -3.47
C LEU A 76 9.07 -0.33 -4.53
N GLN A 77 9.30 -1.59 -4.14
CA GLN A 77 9.48 -2.67 -5.10
C GLN A 77 8.27 -2.80 -6.02
N ARG A 78 7.06 -2.75 -5.44
CA ARG A 78 5.82 -2.83 -6.21
C ARG A 78 5.69 -1.67 -7.20
N VAL A 79 5.76 -0.43 -6.72
CA VAL A 79 5.53 0.74 -7.58
C VAL A 79 6.59 0.83 -8.66
N ASP A 80 7.86 0.73 -8.31
CA ASP A 80 8.97 0.83 -9.26
C ASP A 80 8.90 -0.26 -10.33
N ARG A 81 8.87 -1.52 -9.95
CA ARG A 81 8.90 -2.63 -10.90
C ARG A 81 7.69 -2.70 -11.80
N ILE A 82 6.51 -2.38 -11.28
CA ILE A 82 5.28 -2.41 -12.08
C ILE A 82 5.23 -1.24 -13.06
N THR A 83 5.60 -0.04 -12.64
CA THR A 83 5.60 1.13 -13.52
C THR A 83 6.74 1.04 -14.54
N MET A 84 7.94 0.64 -14.13
CA MET A 84 9.07 0.43 -15.04
C MET A 84 8.83 -0.71 -16.03
N GLY A 85 8.08 -1.76 -15.64
CA GLY A 85 7.61 -2.80 -16.55
C GLY A 85 6.72 -2.29 -17.69
N GLU A 86 6.20 -1.07 -17.56
CA GLU A 86 5.47 -0.32 -18.59
C GLU A 86 6.27 0.90 -19.13
N SER A 87 7.56 1.03 -18.79
CA SER A 87 8.43 2.14 -19.17
C SER A 87 7.90 3.51 -18.69
N LEU A 88 7.36 3.56 -17.48
CA LEU A 88 6.86 4.75 -16.80
C LEU A 88 7.67 4.96 -15.52
N GLU A 89 8.27 6.14 -15.35
CA GLU A 89 8.99 6.50 -14.12
C GLU A 89 8.01 6.92 -13.03
N ALA A 90 8.08 6.29 -11.86
CA ALA A 90 7.33 6.72 -10.67
C ALA A 90 8.23 7.54 -9.76
N ARG A 91 7.81 8.74 -9.42
CA ARG A 91 8.49 9.65 -8.47
C ARG A 91 7.70 9.72 -7.18
N THR A 92 8.40 9.70 -6.05
CA THR A 92 7.84 9.56 -4.70
C THR A 92 8.16 10.79 -3.83
N PRO A 93 7.45 11.93 -3.99
CA PRO A 93 7.76 13.16 -3.27
C PRO A 93 7.74 13.02 -1.75
N PHE A 94 6.89 12.13 -1.19
CA PHE A 94 6.84 11.88 0.24
C PHE A 94 8.13 11.23 0.79
N LEU A 95 8.95 10.65 -0.07
CA LEU A 95 10.22 10.03 0.32
C LEU A 95 11.44 10.94 0.05
N ASP A 96 11.21 12.22 -0.14
CA ASP A 96 12.27 13.23 -0.04
C ASP A 96 12.87 13.19 1.36
N ARG A 97 14.21 13.28 1.46
CA ARG A 97 14.93 13.08 2.74
C ARG A 97 14.55 14.13 3.77
N ASP A 98 14.47 15.39 3.35
CA ASP A 98 14.10 16.49 4.26
C ASP A 98 12.67 16.32 4.76
N LEU A 99 11.77 15.83 3.90
CA LEU A 99 10.39 15.53 4.30
C LEU A 99 10.31 14.32 5.23
N ILE A 100 11.11 13.28 5.02
CA ILE A 100 11.19 12.13 5.94
C ILE A 100 11.63 12.60 7.31
N ASP A 101 12.74 13.34 7.40
CA ASP A 101 13.30 13.83 8.66
C ASP A 101 12.30 14.74 9.39
N PHE A 102 11.66 15.65 8.66
CA PHE A 102 10.59 16.50 9.19
C PHE A 102 9.40 15.68 9.68
N ALA A 103 8.89 14.76 8.88
CA ALA A 103 7.74 13.94 9.24
C ALA A 103 8.03 13.06 10.46
N GLN A 104 9.22 12.50 10.58
CA GLN A 104 9.63 11.73 11.75
C GLN A 104 9.69 12.58 13.03
N SER A 105 9.98 13.87 12.94
CA SER A 105 9.96 14.79 14.08
C SER A 105 8.55 15.11 14.60
N ILE A 106 7.50 14.89 13.79
CA ILE A 106 6.11 15.13 14.18
C ILE A 106 5.64 14.06 15.16
N PRO A 107 5.07 14.44 16.33
CA PRO A 107 4.52 13.49 17.29
C PRO A 107 3.48 12.55 16.63
N ALA A 108 3.53 11.26 16.98
CA ALA A 108 2.60 10.26 16.44
C ALA A 108 1.12 10.59 16.76
N THR A 109 0.86 11.27 17.88
CA THR A 109 -0.47 11.76 18.27
C THR A 109 -1.08 12.78 17.33
N LEU A 110 -0.27 13.45 16.50
CA LEU A 110 -0.74 14.35 15.45
C LEU A 110 -0.93 13.64 14.11
N LYS A 111 -0.43 12.44 13.95
CA LYS A 111 -0.57 11.64 12.72
C LYS A 111 -1.83 10.80 12.75
N LEU A 112 -2.18 10.26 13.90
CA LEU A 112 -3.36 9.44 14.15
C LEU A 112 -4.10 9.98 15.36
N CYS A 113 -5.34 10.41 15.19
CA CYS A 113 -6.12 11.08 16.21
C CYS A 113 -7.46 10.38 16.43
N ARG A 114 -7.92 10.36 17.70
CA ARG A 114 -9.34 10.14 17.97
C ARG A 114 -10.15 11.34 17.50
N THR A 115 -11.24 11.07 16.83
CA THR A 115 -12.12 12.10 16.27
C THR A 115 -13.58 11.74 16.56
N ASP A 116 -14.44 12.76 16.63
CA ASP A 116 -15.89 12.55 16.67
C ASP A 116 -16.35 12.21 15.23
N PRO A 117 -17.00 11.06 15.01
CA PRO A 117 -17.50 10.70 13.68
C PRO A 117 -18.50 11.68 13.06
N SER A 118 -19.09 12.56 13.87
CA SER A 118 -20.00 13.63 13.42
C SER A 118 -19.26 14.87 12.95
N ASP A 119 -17.96 15.00 13.22
CA ASP A 119 -17.14 16.10 12.75
C ASP A 119 -16.91 15.97 11.25
N ARG A 120 -17.10 17.07 10.54
CA ARG A 120 -16.85 17.14 9.09
C ARG A 120 -15.37 16.91 8.73
N GLU A 121 -14.47 17.14 9.66
CA GLU A 121 -13.02 16.93 9.54
C GLU A 121 -12.59 15.58 10.18
N ALA A 122 -13.45 14.56 10.09
CA ALA A 122 -13.16 13.22 10.55
C ALA A 122 -13.41 12.18 9.46
N THR A 123 -12.65 11.07 9.49
CA THR A 123 -12.88 9.91 8.63
C THR A 123 -13.63 8.79 9.35
N GLY A 124 -13.81 8.95 10.67
CA GLY A 124 -14.48 8.01 11.58
C GLY A 124 -14.14 8.32 13.04
N ALA A 125 -14.25 7.35 13.91
CA ALA A 125 -13.86 7.48 15.33
C ALA A 125 -12.33 7.65 15.53
N THR A 126 -11.54 7.31 14.51
CA THR A 126 -10.10 7.54 14.42
C THR A 126 -9.80 8.05 13.02
N THR A 127 -9.04 9.13 12.93
CA THR A 127 -8.64 9.74 11.66
C THR A 127 -7.14 9.57 11.47
N GLU A 128 -6.80 8.89 10.40
CA GLU A 128 -5.43 8.69 9.91
C GLU A 128 -4.94 9.90 9.10
N LYS A 129 -3.61 10.11 9.04
CA LYS A 129 -2.97 11.25 8.34
C LYS A 129 -3.50 12.62 8.81
N TRP A 130 -3.89 12.74 10.07
CA TRP A 130 -4.64 13.90 10.57
C TRP A 130 -3.92 15.22 10.28
N ILE A 131 -2.66 15.34 10.67
CA ILE A 131 -1.88 16.58 10.45
C ILE A 131 -1.70 16.90 8.97
N LEU A 132 -1.50 15.86 8.12
CA LEU A 132 -1.37 16.02 6.67
C LEU A 132 -2.68 16.52 6.06
N ARG A 133 -3.82 15.96 6.46
CA ARG A 133 -5.15 16.43 6.02
C ARG A 133 -5.40 17.87 6.43
N LYS A 134 -5.07 18.23 7.67
CA LYS A 134 -5.17 19.62 8.16
C LYS A 134 -4.29 20.57 7.37
N ALA A 135 -3.04 20.22 7.11
CA ALA A 135 -2.11 21.05 6.33
C ALA A 135 -2.57 21.27 4.89
N CYS A 136 -3.34 20.35 4.32
CA CYS A 136 -3.84 20.44 2.95
C CYS A 136 -5.31 20.91 2.86
N ALA A 137 -5.95 21.28 3.98
CA ALA A 137 -7.39 21.56 4.03
C ALA A 137 -7.84 22.67 3.06
N ASP A 138 -6.99 23.67 2.83
CA ASP A 138 -7.27 24.78 1.92
C ASP A 138 -6.81 24.52 0.46
N LEU A 139 -6.16 23.38 0.20
CA LEU A 139 -5.58 23.08 -1.11
C LEU A 139 -6.46 22.19 -1.98
N LEU A 140 -7.35 21.41 -1.39
CA LEU A 140 -8.19 20.42 -2.08
C LEU A 140 -9.64 20.50 -1.60
N PRO A 141 -10.60 20.03 -2.40
CA PRO A 141 -11.99 19.90 -1.96
C PRO A 141 -12.11 19.06 -0.68
N HIS A 142 -13.00 19.51 0.22
CA HIS A 142 -13.24 18.87 1.52
C HIS A 142 -13.46 17.36 1.41
N ASP A 143 -14.31 16.92 0.50
CA ASP A 143 -14.66 15.50 0.33
C ASP A 143 -13.49 14.63 -0.13
N LEU A 144 -12.48 15.21 -0.76
CA LEU A 144 -11.24 14.52 -1.10
C LEU A 144 -10.31 14.39 0.10
N ILE A 145 -10.17 15.45 0.87
CA ILE A 145 -9.28 15.48 2.04
C ILE A 145 -9.79 14.57 3.14
N TRP A 146 -11.08 14.63 3.45
CA TRP A 146 -11.70 13.89 4.57
C TRP A 146 -12.37 12.58 4.15
N ARG A 147 -12.07 12.07 2.95
CA ARG A 147 -12.55 10.76 2.53
C ARG A 147 -11.98 9.65 3.41
N LYS A 148 -12.76 8.60 3.62
CA LYS A 148 -12.29 7.38 4.30
C LYS A 148 -11.13 6.76 3.53
N LYS A 149 -10.18 6.19 4.27
CA LYS A 149 -9.10 5.39 3.67
C LYS A 149 -9.69 4.16 2.99
N ALA A 150 -9.29 3.93 1.77
CA ALA A 150 -9.49 2.67 1.06
C ALA A 150 -8.14 2.20 0.52
N GLN A 151 -7.91 0.90 0.48
CA GLN A 151 -6.76 0.33 -0.21
C GLN A 151 -6.96 0.47 -1.72
N PHE A 152 -5.86 0.40 -2.48
CA PHE A 152 -5.93 0.68 -3.92
C PHE A 152 -6.72 -0.38 -4.69
N ASP A 153 -6.60 -1.64 -4.32
CA ASP A 153 -7.36 -2.76 -4.87
C ASP A 153 -8.85 -2.69 -4.54
N GLU A 154 -9.20 -2.27 -3.32
CA GLU A 154 -10.59 -2.03 -2.91
C GLU A 154 -11.18 -0.81 -3.64
N GLY A 155 -10.48 0.33 -3.58
CA GLY A 155 -10.95 1.59 -4.17
C GLY A 155 -11.05 1.57 -5.70
N SER A 156 -10.31 0.70 -6.38
CA SER A 156 -10.36 0.51 -7.83
C SER A 156 -11.39 -0.55 -8.27
N GLY A 157 -11.98 -1.31 -7.34
CA GLY A 157 -12.89 -2.42 -7.65
C GLY A 157 -12.21 -3.65 -8.25
N THR A 158 -10.87 -3.69 -8.26
CA THR A 158 -10.14 -4.84 -8.84
C THR A 158 -10.24 -6.11 -8.01
N ILE A 159 -10.57 -5.99 -6.73
CA ILE A 159 -10.68 -7.14 -5.81
C ILE A 159 -11.76 -8.14 -6.25
N ASP A 160 -12.92 -7.64 -6.70
CA ASP A 160 -14.03 -8.50 -7.16
C ASP A 160 -13.70 -9.20 -8.48
N MET A 161 -13.05 -8.49 -9.40
CA MET A 161 -12.60 -9.06 -10.67
C MET A 161 -11.53 -10.14 -10.44
N LEU A 162 -10.63 -9.90 -9.50
CA LEU A 162 -9.57 -10.82 -9.14
C LEU A 162 -10.13 -12.09 -8.51
N ALA A 163 -11.11 -11.97 -7.62
CA ALA A 163 -11.76 -13.13 -6.98
C ALA A 163 -12.37 -14.08 -8.02
N GLN A 164 -13.03 -13.55 -9.06
CA GLN A 164 -13.56 -14.37 -10.16
C GLN A 164 -12.46 -15.05 -10.98
N ALA A 165 -11.39 -14.31 -11.30
CA ALA A 165 -10.27 -14.85 -12.06
C ALA A 165 -9.54 -15.96 -11.30
N LEU A 166 -9.35 -15.79 -9.99
CA LEU A 166 -8.71 -16.78 -9.12
C LEU A 166 -9.55 -18.04 -8.96
N ALA A 167 -10.88 -17.91 -8.81
CA ALA A 167 -11.78 -19.06 -8.79
C ALA A 167 -11.68 -19.87 -10.08
N GLY A 168 -11.60 -19.22 -11.24
CA GLY A 168 -11.38 -19.86 -12.52
C GLY A 168 -10.03 -20.61 -12.61
N LEU A 169 -8.96 -20.01 -12.10
CA LEU A 169 -7.63 -20.64 -12.05
C LEU A 169 -7.57 -21.82 -11.09
N ALA A 170 -8.28 -21.74 -9.95
CA ALA A 170 -8.38 -22.82 -8.98
C ALA A 170 -9.33 -23.94 -9.40
N GLY A 171 -10.14 -23.74 -10.44
CA GLY A 171 -11.19 -24.69 -10.85
C GLY A 171 -12.32 -24.83 -9.82
N THR A 172 -12.60 -23.79 -9.03
CA THR A 172 -13.62 -23.76 -8.00
C THR A 172 -14.82 -22.93 -8.43
N ASN A 173 -16.00 -23.26 -7.89
CA ASN A 173 -17.23 -22.48 -8.13
C ASN A 173 -17.46 -21.36 -7.10
N GLY A 174 -16.49 -21.13 -6.21
CA GLY A 174 -16.58 -20.12 -5.14
C GLY A 174 -15.28 -19.35 -4.96
N PRO A 175 -15.30 -18.31 -4.13
CA PRO A 175 -14.09 -17.50 -3.87
C PRO A 175 -12.99 -18.37 -3.27
N VAL A 176 -11.76 -18.12 -3.68
CA VAL A 176 -10.56 -18.72 -3.08
C VAL A 176 -10.21 -17.99 -1.79
N ASP A 177 -9.73 -18.73 -0.79
CA ASP A 177 -9.20 -18.13 0.42
C ASP A 177 -7.76 -17.59 0.21
N ARG A 178 -7.25 -16.89 1.22
CA ARG A 178 -5.92 -16.26 1.14
C ARG A 178 -4.78 -17.27 0.97
N ALA A 179 -4.89 -18.45 1.53
CA ALA A 179 -3.87 -19.50 1.39
C ALA A 179 -3.85 -20.05 -0.03
N GLN A 180 -5.02 -20.34 -0.59
CA GLN A 180 -5.18 -20.77 -1.98
C GLN A 180 -4.67 -19.70 -2.96
N GLU A 181 -4.98 -18.43 -2.71
CA GLU A 181 -4.48 -17.32 -3.51
C GLU A 181 -2.95 -17.25 -3.49
N SER A 182 -2.33 -17.38 -2.32
CA SER A 182 -0.88 -17.43 -2.17
C SER A 182 -0.27 -18.59 -2.95
N GLU A 183 -0.86 -19.78 -2.90
CA GLU A 183 -0.41 -20.95 -3.65
C GLU A 183 -0.49 -20.72 -5.17
N ILE A 184 -1.58 -20.13 -5.66
CA ILE A 184 -1.73 -19.77 -7.08
C ILE A 184 -0.62 -18.81 -7.51
N TYR A 185 -0.35 -17.75 -6.74
CA TYR A 185 0.69 -16.79 -7.08
C TYR A 185 2.10 -17.40 -7.04
N ARG A 186 2.39 -18.22 -6.04
CA ARG A 186 3.64 -18.97 -5.96
C ARG A 186 3.81 -19.92 -7.15
N GLY A 187 2.76 -20.63 -7.54
CA GLY A 187 2.76 -21.48 -8.73
C GLY A 187 3.05 -20.70 -10.02
N ILE A 188 2.39 -19.56 -10.20
CA ILE A 188 2.62 -18.68 -11.37
C ILE A 188 4.07 -18.15 -11.38
N LEU A 189 4.60 -17.71 -10.23
CA LEU A 189 5.99 -17.24 -10.13
C LEU A 189 6.97 -18.36 -10.43
N SER A 190 6.77 -19.54 -9.86
CA SER A 190 7.63 -20.72 -10.08
C SER A 190 7.69 -21.16 -11.55
N ALA A 191 6.58 -21.03 -12.27
CA ALA A 191 6.55 -21.34 -13.71
C ALA A 191 7.31 -20.30 -14.58
N GLN A 192 7.58 -19.12 -14.07
CA GLN A 192 8.20 -18.01 -14.81
C GLN A 192 9.72 -17.87 -14.54
N TYR A 193 10.22 -18.44 -13.45
CA TYR A 193 11.61 -18.29 -13.04
C TYR A 193 12.34 -19.62 -12.92
N ARG A 194 13.61 -19.64 -13.35
CA ARG A 194 14.46 -20.84 -13.27
C ARG A 194 14.77 -21.27 -11.83
N ASN A 195 14.93 -20.27 -10.91
CA ASN A 195 15.27 -20.47 -9.50
C ASN A 195 14.30 -19.67 -8.60
N PRO A 196 13.03 -20.06 -8.52
CA PRO A 196 12.02 -19.30 -7.76
C PRO A 196 12.31 -19.26 -6.26
N GLU A 197 12.99 -20.27 -5.71
CA GLU A 197 13.35 -20.34 -4.28
C GLU A 197 14.22 -19.17 -3.83
N ARG A 198 15.06 -18.64 -4.72
CA ARG A 198 15.84 -17.43 -4.42
C ARG A 198 14.96 -16.20 -4.26
N ILE A 199 13.92 -16.09 -5.06
CA ILE A 199 12.96 -14.99 -4.94
C ILE A 199 12.19 -15.11 -3.64
N PHE A 200 11.66 -16.29 -3.32
CA PHE A 200 10.93 -16.54 -2.08
C PHE A 200 11.78 -16.28 -0.83
N ALA A 201 13.06 -16.60 -0.87
CA ALA A 201 13.97 -16.40 0.26
C ALA A 201 14.28 -14.91 0.56
N HIS A 202 14.11 -14.02 -0.42
CA HIS A 202 14.45 -12.61 -0.30
C HIS A 202 13.27 -11.66 -0.49
N ALA A 203 12.10 -12.16 -0.88
CA ALA A 203 10.91 -11.36 -1.03
C ALA A 203 10.44 -10.82 0.33
N GLY A 204 10.17 -9.53 0.39
CA GLY A 204 9.48 -8.94 1.53
C GLY A 204 8.04 -9.43 1.59
N THR A 205 7.50 -9.52 2.79
CA THR A 205 6.07 -9.76 3.02
C THR A 205 5.47 -8.58 3.77
N TRP A 206 4.26 -8.22 3.42
CA TRP A 206 3.57 -7.06 3.99
C TRP A 206 3.47 -7.11 5.52
N GLU A 207 3.31 -8.31 6.07
CA GLU A 207 3.10 -8.51 7.51
C GLU A 207 4.40 -8.74 8.31
N ALA A 208 5.54 -8.94 7.63
CA ALA A 208 6.78 -9.27 8.31
C ALA A 208 7.22 -8.18 9.30
N GLY A 209 7.41 -8.58 10.55
CA GLY A 209 7.93 -7.71 11.62
C GLY A 209 7.01 -6.59 12.06
N ARG A 210 5.69 -6.66 11.78
CA ARG A 210 4.74 -5.70 12.35
C ARG A 210 4.82 -5.72 13.88
N VAL A 211 4.78 -4.53 14.47
CA VAL A 211 4.62 -4.37 15.92
C VAL A 211 3.19 -4.77 16.27
N GLU A 212 3.02 -5.86 17.01
CA GLU A 212 1.69 -6.28 17.43
C GLU A 212 1.11 -5.26 18.43
N ALA A 213 -0.12 -4.87 18.16
CA ALA A 213 -0.89 -4.08 19.08
C ALA A 213 -1.39 -4.99 20.21
N ALA A 214 -0.65 -4.99 21.35
CA ALA A 214 -0.98 -5.79 22.54
C ALA A 214 -2.36 -5.45 23.15
#